data_7216400fb557c97f445a281d90102266
#
_entry.id   7216400fb557c97f445a281d90102266
#
_cell.length_a   1.000
_cell.length_b   1.000
_cell.length_c   1.000
_cell.angle_alpha   90.00
_cell.angle_beta   90.00
_cell.angle_gamma   90.00
#
_symmetry.space_group_name_H-M   'P 1'
#
loop_
_entity.id
_entity.type
_entity.pdbx_description
1 polymer ?
#
loop_
_entity_poly.entity_id
_entity_poly.type
_entity_poly.pdbx_seq_one_letter_code
_entity_poly.pdbx_strand_id
1 'polypeptide(L)'
;MAEGEPVIGLVILLTLLLAVGPWLISIIATFVYQPSKKKKLLEREAAFAATGDTLTTLKKPFGDKEIKAFSLVSANVVMSPSWVQMWIGSIITIFGGEINVFTKIVDWARREAKQRLREQVAAAGYDAVINVRFETTVMSRTRGGKDRTSGVEILAYGTAIKYQKQFTMD
;
A
#
# COMPACT_ATOMS: atom_id res chain seq x y z
N MET A 1 0.44 -29.55 49.66
CA MET A 1 1.52 -29.12 48.72
C MET A 1 1.14 -29.31 47.24
N ALA A 2 -0.14 -29.42 46.88
CA ALA A 2 -0.57 -29.71 45.52
C ALA A 2 -1.27 -28.56 44.80
N GLU A 3 -1.44 -27.39 45.41
CA GLU A 3 -2.18 -26.26 44.79
C GLU A 3 -1.32 -25.35 43.92
N GLY A 4 0.01 -25.47 43.92
CA GLY A 4 0.89 -24.63 43.13
C GLY A 4 1.13 -25.13 41.69
N GLU A 5 0.91 -26.38 41.39
CA GLU A 5 1.16 -27.00 40.07
C GLU A 5 0.34 -26.38 38.94
N PRO A 6 -0.98 -26.16 39.09
CA PRO A 6 -1.79 -25.57 38.01
C PRO A 6 -1.46 -24.10 37.73
N VAL A 7 -1.06 -23.34 38.76
CA VAL A 7 -0.67 -21.93 38.62
C VAL A 7 0.64 -21.79 37.86
N ILE A 8 1.63 -22.63 38.16
CA ILE A 8 2.93 -22.66 37.48
C ILE A 8 2.74 -23.06 36.02
N GLY A 9 1.90 -24.06 35.73
CA GLY A 9 1.56 -24.46 34.37
C GLY A 9 0.89 -23.35 33.57
N LEU A 10 -0.02 -22.61 34.18
CA LEU A 10 -0.71 -21.45 33.55
C LEU A 10 0.27 -20.31 33.23
N VAL A 11 1.18 -20.00 34.16
CA VAL A 11 2.21 -18.96 33.97
C VAL A 11 3.17 -19.32 32.83
N ILE A 12 3.61 -20.58 32.78
CA ILE A 12 4.47 -21.09 31.70
C ILE A 12 3.72 -21.00 30.34
N LEU A 13 2.46 -21.43 30.29
CA LEU A 13 1.64 -21.34 29.07
C LEU A 13 1.47 -19.90 28.62
N LEU A 14 1.18 -18.97 29.52
CA LEU A 14 1.01 -17.54 29.23
C LEU A 14 2.31 -16.91 28.73
N THR A 15 3.45 -17.19 29.33
CA THR A 15 4.75 -16.71 28.89
C THR A 15 5.15 -17.28 27.53
N LEU A 16 4.85 -18.53 27.26
CA LEU A 16 5.08 -19.17 25.96
C LEU A 16 4.19 -18.56 24.87
N LEU A 17 2.93 -18.29 25.18
CA LEU A 17 1.97 -17.64 24.27
C LEU A 17 2.38 -16.19 23.96
N LEU A 18 2.86 -15.44 24.93
CA LEU A 18 3.39 -14.09 24.74
C LEU A 18 4.71 -14.07 23.94
N ALA A 19 5.56 -15.08 24.11
CA ALA A 19 6.82 -15.19 23.39
C ALA A 19 6.62 -15.65 21.93
N VAL A 20 5.75 -16.61 21.67
CA VAL A 20 5.54 -17.23 20.34
C VAL A 20 4.41 -16.57 19.56
N GLY A 21 3.40 -16.02 20.25
CA GLY A 21 2.22 -15.43 19.64
C GLY A 21 2.53 -14.36 18.56
N PRO A 22 3.36 -13.36 18.83
CA PRO A 22 3.72 -12.33 17.85
C PRO A 22 4.39 -12.90 16.60
N TRP A 23 5.16 -13.97 16.74
CA TRP A 23 5.80 -14.68 15.63
C TRP A 23 4.78 -15.39 14.76
N LEU A 24 3.83 -16.11 15.35
CA LEU A 24 2.76 -16.78 14.62
C LEU A 24 1.89 -15.78 13.86
N ILE A 25 1.50 -14.68 14.52
CA ILE A 25 0.72 -13.61 13.87
C ILE A 25 1.50 -13.02 12.69
N SER A 26 2.79 -12.78 12.83
CA SER A 26 3.65 -12.25 11.76
C SER A 26 3.78 -13.23 10.58
N ILE A 27 3.88 -14.53 10.86
CA ILE A 27 3.91 -15.59 9.84
C ILE A 27 2.59 -15.62 9.07
N ILE A 28 1.46 -15.66 9.78
CA ILE A 28 0.11 -15.64 9.17
C ILE A 28 -0.08 -14.38 8.33
N ALA A 29 0.31 -13.21 8.85
CA ALA A 29 0.23 -11.95 8.11
C ALA A 29 1.05 -11.99 6.81
N THR A 30 2.23 -12.60 6.83
CA THR A 30 3.11 -12.67 5.66
C THR A 30 2.59 -13.64 4.60
N PHE A 31 2.16 -14.84 5.01
CA PHE A 31 1.84 -15.92 4.06
C PHE A 31 0.36 -15.96 3.65
N VAL A 32 -0.55 -15.39 4.45
CA VAL A 32 -1.98 -15.44 4.17
C VAL A 32 -2.53 -14.04 3.81
N TYR A 33 -2.29 -13.06 4.67
CA TYR A 33 -2.91 -11.74 4.52
C TYR A 33 -2.32 -10.94 3.34
N GLN A 34 -1.00 -10.92 3.19
CA GLN A 34 -0.35 -10.13 2.13
C GLN A 34 -0.68 -10.65 0.70
N PRO A 35 -0.62 -11.97 0.41
CA PRO A 35 -1.04 -12.47 -0.90
C PRO A 35 -2.49 -12.17 -1.22
N SER A 36 -3.39 -12.29 -0.23
CA SER A 36 -4.81 -11.97 -0.39
C SER A 36 -5.03 -10.51 -0.74
N LYS A 37 -4.30 -9.59 -0.12
CA LYS A 37 -4.36 -8.15 -0.45
C LYS A 37 -3.81 -7.86 -1.84
N LYS A 38 -2.71 -8.51 -2.25
CA LYS A 38 -2.16 -8.37 -3.60
C LYS A 38 -3.14 -8.88 -4.66
N LYS A 39 -3.79 -10.01 -4.42
CA LYS A 39 -4.79 -10.56 -5.33
C LYS A 39 -5.97 -9.60 -5.51
N LYS A 40 -6.51 -9.07 -4.41
CA LYS A 40 -7.57 -8.05 -4.45
C LYS A 40 -7.15 -6.79 -5.21
N LEU A 41 -5.91 -6.32 -5.06
CA LEU A 41 -5.41 -5.19 -5.82
C LEU A 41 -5.39 -5.49 -7.31
N LEU A 42 -4.89 -6.67 -7.72
CA LEU A 42 -4.87 -7.09 -9.12
C LEU A 42 -6.27 -7.17 -9.73
N GLU A 43 -7.25 -7.69 -9.00
CA GLU A 43 -8.65 -7.75 -9.41
C GLU A 43 -9.24 -6.34 -9.62
N ARG A 44 -8.97 -5.41 -8.69
CA ARG A 44 -9.39 -4.01 -8.79
C ARG A 44 -8.72 -3.30 -9.97
N GLU A 45 -7.42 -3.51 -10.19
CA GLU A 45 -6.70 -2.96 -11.35
C GLU A 45 -7.26 -3.50 -12.67
N ALA A 46 -7.55 -4.81 -12.75
CA ALA A 46 -8.11 -5.43 -13.94
C ALA A 46 -9.49 -4.86 -14.30
N ALA A 47 -10.33 -4.58 -13.31
CA ALA A 47 -11.65 -3.96 -13.52
C ALA A 47 -11.52 -2.56 -14.14
N PHE A 48 -10.53 -1.77 -13.72
CA PHE A 48 -10.29 -0.44 -14.30
C PHE A 48 -9.54 -0.49 -15.64
N ALA A 49 -8.68 -1.48 -15.86
CA ALA A 49 -8.00 -1.64 -17.15
C ALA A 49 -8.96 -1.85 -18.31
N ALA A 50 -10.10 -2.51 -18.07
CA ALA A 50 -11.16 -2.71 -19.07
C ALA A 50 -11.85 -1.38 -19.48
N THR A 51 -11.84 -0.37 -18.61
CA THR A 51 -12.49 0.94 -18.86
C THR A 51 -11.51 1.97 -19.47
N GLY A 52 -10.21 1.65 -19.54
CA GLY A 52 -9.14 2.55 -19.95
C GLY A 52 -8.47 3.27 -18.78
N ASP A 53 -7.18 3.59 -18.92
CA ASP A 53 -6.46 4.31 -17.85
C ASP A 53 -6.84 5.78 -17.85
N THR A 54 -7.56 6.19 -16.83
CA THR A 54 -8.01 7.57 -16.62
C THR A 54 -6.94 8.48 -16.01
N LEU A 55 -5.79 7.92 -15.62
CA LEU A 55 -4.70 8.66 -14.97
C LEU A 55 -3.57 8.97 -15.94
N THR A 56 -3.20 10.23 -16.05
CA THR A 56 -2.06 10.66 -16.87
C THR A 56 -1.11 11.59 -16.10
N THR A 57 0.18 11.49 -16.41
CA THR A 57 1.21 12.41 -15.89
C THR A 57 1.30 13.70 -16.69
N LEU A 58 0.60 13.78 -17.83
CA LEU A 58 0.57 14.97 -18.67
C LEU A 58 -0.10 16.14 -17.95
N LYS A 59 0.42 17.35 -18.16
CA LYS A 59 -0.12 18.57 -17.54
C LYS A 59 -1.39 19.07 -18.26
N LYS A 60 -1.63 18.61 -19.47
CA LYS A 60 -2.79 18.99 -20.28
C LYS A 60 -3.67 17.76 -20.54
N PRO A 61 -4.99 17.94 -20.63
CA PRO A 61 -5.89 16.87 -21.01
C PRO A 61 -5.63 16.41 -22.45
N PHE A 62 -6.02 15.17 -22.74
CA PHE A 62 -5.97 14.64 -24.10
C PHE A 62 -7.12 15.23 -24.94
N GLY A 63 -6.77 15.85 -26.09
CA GLY A 63 -7.72 16.43 -27.05
C GLY A 63 -8.28 17.78 -26.62
N ASP A 64 -9.07 18.39 -27.51
CA ASP A 64 -9.67 19.73 -27.36
C ASP A 64 -11.03 19.72 -26.65
N LYS A 65 -11.23 18.76 -25.73
CA LYS A 65 -12.47 18.69 -24.94
C LYS A 65 -12.50 19.78 -23.89
N GLU A 66 -13.58 20.57 -23.87
CA GLU A 66 -13.78 21.57 -22.84
C GLU A 66 -13.93 20.95 -21.44
N ILE A 67 -13.24 21.54 -20.47
CA ILE A 67 -13.29 21.11 -19.08
C ILE A 67 -14.45 21.85 -18.39
N LYS A 68 -15.42 21.07 -17.91
CA LYS A 68 -16.57 21.60 -17.15
C LYS A 68 -16.22 21.87 -15.67
N ALA A 69 -15.44 21.00 -15.07
CA ALA A 69 -15.06 21.11 -13.66
C ALA A 69 -13.69 20.44 -13.42
N PHE A 70 -12.99 20.92 -12.41
CA PHE A 70 -11.74 20.33 -11.96
C PHE A 70 -11.66 20.37 -10.43
N SER A 71 -10.90 19.43 -9.85
CA SER A 71 -10.66 19.36 -8.41
C SER A 71 -9.29 18.74 -8.15
N LEU A 72 -8.67 19.13 -7.04
CA LEU A 72 -7.49 18.42 -6.53
C LEU A 72 -7.95 17.12 -5.90
N VAL A 73 -7.29 16.01 -6.26
CA VAL A 73 -7.52 14.70 -5.68
C VAL A 73 -6.22 14.13 -5.18
N SER A 74 -6.27 13.43 -4.04
CA SER A 74 -5.09 12.80 -3.46
C SER A 74 -5.47 11.50 -2.75
N ALA A 75 -4.57 10.52 -2.80
CA ALA A 75 -4.68 9.27 -2.06
C ALA A 75 -3.34 8.94 -1.42
N ASN A 76 -3.34 8.59 -0.16
CA ASN A 76 -2.14 8.16 0.53
C ASN A 76 -2.22 6.67 0.91
N VAL A 77 -1.07 6.04 0.97
CA VAL A 77 -0.90 4.65 1.39
C VAL A 77 0.35 4.55 2.23
N VAL A 78 0.21 4.00 3.42
CA VAL A 78 1.32 3.68 4.31
C VAL A 78 1.49 2.18 4.34
N MET A 79 2.70 1.70 4.07
CA MET A 79 3.04 0.28 4.14
C MET A 79 4.32 0.08 4.95
N SER A 80 4.31 -0.99 5.74
CA SER A 80 5.47 -1.42 6.53
C SER A 80 5.80 -2.87 6.20
N PRO A 81 7.09 -3.25 6.13
CA PRO A 81 7.49 -4.64 6.01
C PRO A 81 7.05 -5.41 7.26
N SER A 82 6.64 -6.67 7.08
CA SER A 82 6.43 -7.55 8.23
C SER A 82 7.76 -7.91 8.89
N TRP A 83 7.72 -8.25 10.17
CA TRP A 83 8.92 -8.63 10.92
C TRP A 83 9.62 -9.86 10.31
N VAL A 84 8.84 -10.83 9.82
CA VAL A 84 9.35 -12.00 9.08
C VAL A 84 10.11 -11.60 7.83
N GLN A 85 9.58 -10.65 7.03
CA GLN A 85 10.25 -10.13 5.83
C GLN A 85 11.56 -9.42 6.17
N MET A 86 11.59 -8.67 7.25
CA MET A 86 12.80 -8.02 7.75
C MET A 86 13.85 -9.05 8.17
N TRP A 87 13.44 -10.12 8.84
CA TRP A 87 14.34 -11.19 9.29
C TRP A 87 14.92 -11.98 8.12
N ILE A 88 14.07 -12.39 7.18
CA ILE A 88 14.47 -13.05 5.93
C ILE A 88 15.42 -12.14 5.13
N GLY A 89 15.11 -10.85 5.00
CA GLY A 89 15.98 -9.88 4.35
C GLY A 89 17.36 -9.79 5.01
N SER A 90 17.43 -9.84 6.33
CA SER A 90 18.70 -9.82 7.08
C SER A 90 19.55 -11.06 6.78
N ILE A 91 18.93 -12.24 6.68
CA ILE A 91 19.65 -13.49 6.34
C ILE A 91 20.19 -13.40 4.89
N ILE A 92 19.38 -12.97 3.94
CA ILE A 92 19.77 -12.82 2.53
C ILE A 92 20.96 -11.87 2.40
N THR A 93 21.02 -10.81 3.21
CA THR A 93 22.13 -9.84 3.20
C THR A 93 23.45 -10.48 3.61
N ILE A 94 23.43 -11.44 4.53
CA ILE A 94 24.64 -12.18 4.96
C ILE A 94 25.25 -12.98 3.79
N PHE A 95 24.41 -13.47 2.88
CA PHE A 95 24.82 -14.22 1.69
C PHE A 95 25.06 -13.32 0.45
N GLY A 96 25.11 -12.00 0.63
CA GLY A 96 25.41 -11.07 -0.46
C GLY A 96 24.25 -10.78 -1.42
N GLY A 97 23.00 -11.09 -1.04
CA GLY A 97 21.81 -10.81 -1.83
C GLY A 97 21.32 -9.37 -1.69
N GLU A 98 20.79 -8.78 -2.78
CA GLU A 98 20.12 -7.48 -2.74
C GLU A 98 18.86 -7.51 -1.88
N ILE A 99 18.69 -6.48 -1.04
CA ILE A 99 17.47 -6.33 -0.21
C ILE A 99 16.34 -5.78 -1.08
N ASN A 100 15.72 -6.65 -1.88
CA ASN A 100 14.57 -6.29 -2.73
C ASN A 100 13.24 -6.16 -1.94
N VAL A 101 13.26 -6.29 -0.60
CA VAL A 101 12.03 -6.22 0.22
C VAL A 101 11.41 -4.84 0.16
N PHE A 102 12.23 -3.78 0.30
CA PHE A 102 11.73 -2.40 0.27
C PHE A 102 11.25 -2.00 -1.12
N THR A 103 11.95 -2.36 -2.18
CA THR A 103 11.52 -2.10 -3.56
C THR A 103 10.14 -2.68 -3.83
N LYS A 104 9.92 -3.94 -3.45
CA LYS A 104 8.61 -4.60 -3.60
C LYS A 104 7.50 -3.92 -2.80
N ILE A 105 7.81 -3.40 -1.63
CA ILE A 105 6.84 -2.67 -0.78
C ILE A 105 6.50 -1.32 -1.40
N VAL A 106 7.50 -0.58 -1.88
CA VAL A 106 7.31 0.70 -2.57
C VAL A 106 6.47 0.52 -3.82
N ASP A 107 6.78 -0.47 -4.64
CA ASP A 107 6.01 -0.75 -5.87
C ASP A 107 4.56 -1.12 -5.55
N TRP A 108 4.34 -1.94 -4.54
CA TRP A 108 2.99 -2.28 -4.10
C TRP A 108 2.25 -1.06 -3.55
N ALA A 109 2.90 -0.24 -2.73
CA ALA A 109 2.31 0.98 -2.18
C ALA A 109 1.95 1.98 -3.29
N ARG A 110 2.80 2.13 -4.33
CA ARG A 110 2.50 2.99 -5.50
C ARG A 110 1.29 2.48 -6.29
N ARG A 111 1.21 1.18 -6.54
CA ARG A 111 0.07 0.58 -7.24
C ARG A 111 -1.22 0.76 -6.44
N GLU A 112 -1.20 0.53 -5.14
CA GLU A 112 -2.36 0.74 -4.26
C GLU A 112 -2.77 2.22 -4.21
N ALA A 113 -1.82 3.17 -4.10
CA ALA A 113 -2.11 4.60 -4.11
C ALA A 113 -2.73 5.04 -5.46
N LYS A 114 -2.18 4.54 -6.57
CA LYS A 114 -2.73 4.77 -7.92
C LYS A 114 -4.17 4.24 -8.03
N GLN A 115 -4.42 3.05 -7.50
CA GLN A 115 -5.73 2.42 -7.56
C GLN A 115 -6.77 3.17 -6.71
N ARG A 116 -6.39 3.59 -5.49
CA ARG A 116 -7.26 4.42 -4.64
C ARG A 116 -7.59 5.76 -5.28
N LEU A 117 -6.62 6.38 -5.95
CA LEU A 117 -6.84 7.63 -6.67
C LEU A 117 -7.87 7.44 -7.79
N ARG A 118 -7.79 6.34 -8.57
CA ARG A 118 -8.79 6.00 -9.60
C ARG A 118 -10.19 5.85 -9.02
N GLU A 119 -10.30 5.11 -7.92
CA GLU A 119 -11.58 4.84 -7.26
C GLU A 119 -12.21 6.11 -6.71
N GLN A 120 -11.43 7.01 -6.10
CA GLN A 120 -11.92 8.30 -5.62
C GLN A 120 -12.45 9.16 -6.78
N VAL A 121 -11.73 9.20 -7.88
CA VAL A 121 -12.10 9.98 -9.06
C VAL A 121 -13.38 9.45 -9.70
N ALA A 122 -13.47 8.13 -9.84
CA ALA A 122 -14.67 7.47 -10.36
C ALA A 122 -15.88 7.70 -9.44
N ALA A 123 -15.70 7.57 -8.12
CA ALA A 123 -16.75 7.81 -7.14
C ALA A 123 -17.23 9.28 -7.12
N ALA A 124 -16.31 10.24 -7.37
CA ALA A 124 -16.64 11.65 -7.46
C ALA A 124 -17.22 12.07 -8.84
N GLY A 125 -17.32 11.12 -9.77
CA GLY A 125 -17.91 11.36 -11.09
C GLY A 125 -17.08 12.23 -12.02
N TYR A 126 -15.74 12.21 -11.88
CA TYR A 126 -14.78 12.81 -12.80
C TYR A 126 -14.37 11.80 -13.87
N ASP A 127 -13.97 12.30 -15.02
CA ASP A 127 -13.66 11.47 -16.19
C ASP A 127 -12.19 11.08 -16.29
N ALA A 128 -11.27 11.94 -15.81
CA ALA A 128 -9.84 11.71 -15.88
C ALA A 128 -9.06 12.48 -14.79
N VAL A 129 -7.81 12.11 -14.60
CA VAL A 129 -6.85 12.85 -13.75
C VAL A 129 -5.62 13.19 -14.57
N ILE A 130 -5.27 14.46 -14.57
CA ILE A 130 -4.05 14.97 -15.20
C ILE A 130 -3.01 15.37 -14.16
N ASN A 131 -1.76 15.48 -14.58
CA ASN A 131 -0.63 15.88 -13.75
C ASN A 131 -0.47 15.01 -12.50
N VAL A 132 -0.66 13.69 -12.65
CA VAL A 132 -0.49 12.76 -11.54
C VAL A 132 0.97 12.76 -11.08
N ARG A 133 1.16 12.93 -9.79
CA ARG A 133 2.45 12.92 -9.11
C ARG A 133 2.44 11.92 -7.96
N PHE A 134 3.63 11.39 -7.68
CA PHE A 134 3.84 10.47 -6.56
C PHE A 134 4.97 11.01 -5.70
N GLU A 135 4.69 11.20 -4.43
CA GLU A 135 5.66 11.52 -3.39
C GLU A 135 5.91 10.27 -2.56
N THR A 136 7.17 10.00 -2.28
CA THR A 136 7.57 8.83 -1.48
C THR A 136 8.31 9.32 -0.26
N THR A 137 7.75 9.06 0.91
CA THR A 137 8.36 9.36 2.21
C THR A 137 8.75 8.07 2.90
N VAL A 138 10.02 7.97 3.28
CA VAL A 138 10.52 6.84 4.05
C VAL A 138 10.43 7.18 5.53
N MET A 139 9.68 6.38 6.27
CA MET A 139 9.58 6.53 7.72
C MET A 139 10.69 5.74 8.39
N SER A 140 11.53 6.43 9.15
CA SER A 140 12.57 5.80 9.96
C SER A 140 12.20 5.85 11.43
N ARG A 141 12.63 4.82 12.17
CA ARG A 141 12.52 4.76 13.62
C ARG A 141 13.91 4.66 14.20
N THR A 142 14.28 5.65 14.98
CA THR A 142 15.54 5.65 15.74
C THR A 142 15.37 4.87 17.03
N ARG A 143 16.16 3.82 17.22
CA ARG A 143 16.23 3.06 18.48
C ARG A 143 17.70 2.75 18.79
N GLY A 144 18.19 3.24 19.93
CA GLY A 144 19.57 3.01 20.34
C GLY A 144 20.61 3.61 19.39
N GLY A 145 20.35 4.83 18.86
CA GLY A 145 21.26 5.53 17.95
C GLY A 145 21.37 4.95 16.54
N LYS A 146 20.54 3.96 16.18
CA LYS A 146 20.47 3.38 14.84
C LYS A 146 19.13 3.67 14.22
N ASP A 147 19.15 4.31 13.07
CA ASP A 147 17.97 4.55 12.24
C ASP A 147 17.61 3.27 11.49
N ARG A 148 16.35 2.83 11.64
CA ARG A 148 15.81 1.70 10.89
C ARG A 148 14.57 2.17 10.14
N THR A 149 14.51 1.87 8.86
CA THR A 149 13.29 2.10 8.06
C THR A 149 12.15 1.27 8.63
N SER A 150 11.10 1.95 9.08
CA SER A 150 9.92 1.32 9.68
C SER A 150 8.76 1.19 8.71
N GLY A 151 8.75 1.97 7.64
CA GLY A 151 7.71 1.96 6.63
C GLY A 151 7.96 2.94 5.51
N VAL A 152 7.06 2.92 4.55
CA VAL A 152 7.04 3.83 3.39
C VAL A 152 5.64 4.39 3.27
N GLU A 153 5.54 5.69 3.11
CA GLU A 153 4.31 6.39 2.73
C GLU A 153 4.41 6.83 1.27
N ILE A 154 3.38 6.54 0.51
CA ILE A 154 3.22 7.02 -0.87
C ILE A 154 1.99 7.92 -0.91
N LEU A 155 2.20 9.17 -1.28
CA LEU A 155 1.15 10.12 -1.61
C LEU A 155 1.03 10.21 -3.13
N ALA A 156 -0.12 9.85 -3.67
CA ALA A 156 -0.50 10.09 -5.06
C ALA A 156 -1.45 11.27 -5.12
N TYR A 157 -1.20 12.25 -5.99
CA TYR A 157 -2.09 13.39 -6.16
C TYR A 157 -2.13 13.86 -7.62
N GLY A 158 -3.17 14.58 -7.97
CA GLY A 158 -3.36 15.11 -9.32
C GLY A 158 -4.60 15.97 -9.43
N THR A 159 -4.87 16.48 -10.61
CA THR A 159 -6.06 17.26 -10.90
C THR A 159 -7.09 16.38 -11.62
N ALA A 160 -8.17 16.06 -10.92
CA ALA A 160 -9.33 15.42 -11.53
C ALA A 160 -10.07 16.42 -12.42
N ILE A 161 -10.48 15.97 -13.58
CA ILE A 161 -11.19 16.79 -14.59
C ILE A 161 -12.47 16.11 -15.01
N LYS A 162 -13.49 16.91 -15.25
CA LYS A 162 -14.75 16.50 -15.83
C LYS A 162 -14.94 17.23 -17.14
N TYR A 163 -15.14 16.48 -18.22
CA TYR A 163 -15.38 17.05 -19.54
C TYR A 163 -16.82 17.52 -19.69
N GLN A 164 -17.02 18.54 -20.51
CA GLN A 164 -18.34 18.91 -20.96
C GLN A 164 -18.84 17.85 -21.94
N LYS A 165 -20.03 17.30 -21.70
CA LYS A 165 -20.67 16.41 -22.68
C LYS A 165 -21.01 17.24 -23.89
N GLN A 166 -20.43 16.95 -25.04
CA GLN A 166 -20.88 17.48 -26.30
C GLN A 166 -22.22 16.83 -26.59
N PHE A 167 -23.29 17.62 -26.60
CA PHE A 167 -24.56 17.17 -27.14
C PHE A 167 -24.40 17.21 -28.69
N THR A 168 -24.23 16.05 -29.29
CA THR A 168 -24.44 15.90 -30.73
C THR A 168 -25.93 16.03 -30.93
N MET A 169 -26.37 17.15 -31.55
CA MET A 169 -27.74 17.24 -32.11
C MET A 169 -27.73 16.39 -33.38
N ASP A 170 -28.35 15.22 -33.32
CA ASP A 170 -28.74 14.42 -34.46
C ASP A 170 -30.02 15.06 -35.08
#